data_2aae258db2c08113b4d43e0790c9c00c
#
_entry.id   2aae258db2c08113b4d43e0790c9c00c
#
_cell.length_a   1.000
_cell.length_b   1.000
_cell.length_c   1.000
_cell.angle_alpha   90.00
_cell.angle_beta   90.00
_cell.angle_gamma   90.00
#
_symmetry.space_group_name_H-M   'P 1'
#
loop_
_entity.id
_entity.type
_entity.pdbx_description
1 polymer ?
#
loop_
_entity_poly.entity_id
_entity_poly.type
_entity_poly.pdbx_seq_one_letter_code
_entity_poly.pdbx_strand_id
1 'polypeptide(L)'
;MKRRRFSTVTMGALALGGLLLAGCDNNADTPTKSQGVPSGLPGVAQNQVNALPAAQRFVILSDFNSEAVLDKDTGLIWERSPQTTSVRWTVARRICSEKNVEGRKGWRLPSLEELASLVDYSVAPPSLALPPGHPFLSVQSAVYWSSTRPGEDPKGSWAVHLGLGGGATFINWAHSVQVWCVHDGINAGQP
;
A
#
# COMPACT_ATOMS: atom_id res chain seq x y z
N MET A 1 14.18 -27.20 46.47
CA MET A 1 14.56 -28.58 46.10
C MET A 1 13.35 -29.31 45.56
N LYS A 2 13.30 -29.57 44.23
CA LYS A 2 12.50 -30.67 43.63
C LYS A 2 12.98 -30.84 42.19
N ARG A 3 13.78 -31.86 41.94
CA ARG A 3 14.25 -32.34 40.64
C ARG A 3 13.14 -33.17 40.01
N ARG A 4 12.91 -33.05 38.70
CA ARG A 4 12.24 -34.05 37.82
C ARG A 4 13.00 -34.10 36.52
N ARG A 5 13.60 -35.08 36.30
CA ARG A 5 13.85 -36.35 35.60
C ARG A 5 13.56 -36.24 34.11
N PHE A 6 14.62 -36.42 33.36
CA PHE A 6 14.67 -36.77 31.94
C PHE A 6 14.07 -38.14 31.69
N SER A 7 13.37 -38.33 30.58
CA SER A 7 13.01 -39.62 30.04
C SER A 7 13.42 -39.66 28.56
N THR A 8 14.43 -40.41 28.28
CA THR A 8 14.92 -40.89 26.99
C THR A 8 14.03 -42.05 26.54
N VAL A 9 13.58 -42.07 25.27
CA VAL A 9 13.04 -43.27 24.64
C VAL A 9 13.75 -43.48 23.30
N THR A 10 14.18 -44.69 23.13
CA THR A 10 15.15 -45.29 22.26
C THR A 10 14.63 -45.60 20.84
N MET A 11 15.58 -45.69 19.92
CA MET A 11 15.55 -46.19 18.56
C MET A 11 14.73 -47.48 18.32
N GLY A 12 14.16 -47.58 17.11
CA GLY A 12 13.77 -48.81 16.49
C GLY A 12 13.97 -48.70 14.96
N ALA A 13 15.05 -49.28 14.46
CA ALA A 13 15.31 -49.50 13.04
C ALA A 13 14.76 -50.86 12.64
N LEU A 14 14.16 -50.97 11.46
CA LEU A 14 14.10 -52.23 10.70
C LEU A 14 13.98 -51.96 9.22
N ALA A 15 14.88 -52.55 8.48
CA ALA A 15 15.09 -52.51 7.06
C ALA A 15 14.35 -53.66 6.32
N LEU A 16 14.47 -53.66 5.01
CA LEU A 16 14.18 -54.65 3.92
C LEU A 16 12.90 -54.28 3.18
N GLY A 17 12.90 -54.06 1.89
CA GLY A 17 13.66 -54.68 0.77
C GLY A 17 12.64 -54.88 -0.35
N GLY A 18 12.89 -54.44 -1.55
CA GLY A 18 11.99 -54.70 -2.70
C GLY A 18 12.44 -53.95 -3.95
N LEU A 19 13.28 -54.64 -4.71
CA LEU A 19 13.73 -54.33 -6.07
C LEU A 19 12.62 -54.66 -7.06
N LEU A 20 12.35 -53.87 -8.11
CA LEU A 20 12.14 -54.27 -9.50
C LEU A 20 11.66 -53.15 -10.44
N LEU A 21 12.54 -52.84 -11.40
CA LEU A 21 12.33 -52.71 -12.84
C LEU A 21 11.50 -51.57 -13.46
N ALA A 22 12.24 -50.69 -14.12
CA ALA A 22 12.18 -50.32 -15.53
C ALA A 22 10.80 -49.93 -16.13
N GLY A 23 10.69 -48.72 -16.50
CA GLY A 23 9.76 -48.22 -17.51
C GLY A 23 10.23 -46.84 -17.94
N CYS A 24 11.01 -46.78 -19.04
CA CYS A 24 11.24 -45.55 -19.78
C CYS A 24 9.97 -45.21 -20.54
N ASP A 25 9.36 -44.11 -20.26
CA ASP A 25 8.49 -43.42 -21.21
C ASP A 25 8.87 -41.94 -21.24
N ASN A 26 9.51 -41.62 -22.36
CA ASN A 26 9.68 -40.25 -22.83
C ASN A 26 8.31 -39.72 -23.24
N ASN A 27 7.80 -38.70 -22.52
CA ASN A 27 6.86 -37.80 -23.14
C ASN A 27 7.15 -36.38 -22.68
N ALA A 28 7.43 -35.60 -23.69
CA ALA A 28 7.77 -34.19 -23.63
C ALA A 28 6.55 -33.33 -23.18
N ASP A 29 6.89 -32.19 -22.60
CA ASP A 29 6.13 -30.97 -22.63
C ASP A 29 4.72 -30.95 -21.99
N THR A 30 4.72 -30.61 -20.68
CA THR A 30 3.64 -29.81 -20.16
C THR A 30 4.24 -28.63 -19.38
N PRO A 31 3.95 -27.38 -19.77
CA PRO A 31 4.37 -26.24 -18.99
C PRO A 31 3.58 -26.26 -17.69
N THR A 32 4.27 -26.41 -16.59
CA THR A 32 3.73 -26.27 -15.23
C THR A 32 3.09 -24.90 -15.10
N LYS A 33 1.76 -24.89 -15.11
CA LYS A 33 0.96 -23.73 -14.80
C LYS A 33 1.29 -23.31 -13.37
N SER A 34 2.07 -22.26 -13.24
CA SER A 34 2.28 -21.55 -11.99
C SER A 34 0.89 -21.19 -11.45
N GLN A 35 0.47 -21.84 -10.39
CA GLN A 35 -0.73 -21.45 -9.67
C GLN A 35 -0.42 -20.13 -8.97
N GLY A 36 -0.97 -19.06 -9.55
CA GLY A 36 -0.89 -17.72 -8.98
C GLY A 36 -1.47 -17.69 -7.58
N VAL A 37 -0.71 -17.12 -6.67
CA VAL A 37 -1.14 -16.71 -5.34
C VAL A 37 -2.41 -15.87 -5.51
N PRO A 38 -3.48 -16.06 -4.72
CA PRO A 38 -4.67 -15.21 -4.83
C PRO A 38 -4.29 -13.78 -4.49
N SER A 39 -4.27 -12.95 -5.52
CA SER A 39 -4.06 -11.51 -5.44
C SER A 39 -5.16 -10.87 -4.59
N GLY A 40 -4.75 -10.03 -3.66
CA GLY A 40 -5.65 -9.30 -2.78
C GLY A 40 -6.69 -8.47 -3.51
N LEU A 41 -7.73 -8.12 -2.79
CA LEU A 41 -8.88 -7.26 -3.09
C LEU A 41 -9.32 -7.19 -4.58
N PRO A 42 -10.51 -7.72 -4.92
CA PRO A 42 -11.04 -7.62 -6.29
C PRO A 42 -11.30 -6.14 -6.62
N GLY A 43 -10.63 -5.63 -7.63
CA GLY A 43 -10.82 -4.29 -8.18
C GLY A 43 -9.57 -3.40 -8.24
N VAL A 44 -8.56 -3.62 -7.40
CA VAL A 44 -7.38 -2.73 -7.35
C VAL A 44 -6.26 -3.20 -8.30
N ALA A 45 -6.16 -4.50 -8.56
CA ALA A 45 -5.06 -5.06 -9.36
C ALA A 45 -5.17 -4.82 -10.88
N GLN A 46 -6.34 -4.46 -11.40
CA GLN A 46 -6.54 -4.32 -12.85
C GLN A 46 -6.14 -2.95 -13.43
N ASN A 47 -6.02 -1.92 -12.60
CA ASN A 47 -5.67 -0.58 -13.07
C ASN A 47 -4.16 -0.35 -13.29
N GLN A 48 -3.30 -1.25 -12.82
CA GLN A 48 -1.84 -1.05 -12.92
C GLN A 48 -1.23 -1.49 -14.26
N VAL A 49 -1.95 -2.27 -15.07
CA VAL A 49 -1.41 -2.81 -16.34
C VAL A 49 -1.18 -1.70 -17.39
N ASN A 50 -1.80 -0.53 -17.20
CA ASN A 50 -1.70 0.63 -18.08
C ASN A 50 -1.21 1.91 -17.37
N ALA A 51 -0.70 1.81 -16.13
CA ALA A 51 -0.22 2.98 -15.42
C ALA A 51 0.99 3.60 -16.15
N LEU A 52 0.99 4.92 -16.26
CA LEU A 52 2.12 5.65 -16.83
C LEU A 52 3.37 5.48 -15.97
N PRO A 53 4.58 5.41 -16.56
CA PRO A 53 5.81 5.52 -15.79
C PRO A 53 5.80 6.77 -14.90
N ALA A 54 6.39 6.71 -13.71
CA ALA A 54 6.33 7.80 -12.72
C ALA A 54 6.67 9.18 -13.30
N ALA A 55 7.67 9.25 -14.17
CA ALA A 55 8.09 10.51 -14.82
C ALA A 55 7.05 11.08 -15.81
N GLN A 56 6.14 10.26 -16.30
CA GLN A 56 5.04 10.69 -17.20
C GLN A 56 3.74 10.90 -16.43
N ARG A 57 3.54 10.14 -15.36
CA ARG A 57 2.36 10.17 -14.50
C ARG A 57 2.34 11.41 -13.61
N PHE A 58 3.44 11.69 -12.92
CA PHE A 58 3.49 12.73 -11.90
C PHE A 58 4.13 14.01 -12.42
N VAL A 59 3.42 15.13 -12.30
CA VAL A 59 3.87 16.45 -12.73
C VAL A 59 3.91 17.40 -11.54
N ILE A 60 5.09 17.96 -11.27
CA ILE A 60 5.23 19.03 -10.27
C ILE A 60 4.56 20.29 -10.79
N LEU A 61 3.67 20.87 -9.98
CA LEU A 61 2.92 22.06 -10.37
C LEU A 61 3.62 23.36 -9.93
N SER A 62 4.10 24.13 -10.92
CA SER A 62 4.71 25.46 -10.69
C SER A 62 3.73 26.44 -10.04
N ASP A 63 2.45 26.37 -10.43
CA ASP A 63 1.37 27.22 -9.92
C ASP A 63 1.08 27.01 -8.42
N PHE A 64 1.64 25.96 -7.83
CA PHE A 64 1.62 25.64 -6.39
C PHE A 64 3.01 25.84 -5.77
N ASN A 65 3.84 26.73 -6.34
CA ASN A 65 5.22 26.93 -5.90
C ASN A 65 6.03 25.62 -5.79
N SER A 66 5.70 24.64 -6.63
CA SER A 66 6.27 23.29 -6.59
C SER A 66 5.97 22.49 -5.30
N GLU A 67 4.97 22.90 -4.51
CA GLU A 67 4.53 22.19 -3.30
C GLU A 67 3.47 21.12 -3.57
N ALA A 68 3.01 21.00 -4.82
CA ALA A 68 2.00 20.04 -5.24
C ALA A 68 2.40 19.27 -6.50
N VAL A 69 1.82 18.08 -6.64
CA VAL A 69 2.06 17.14 -7.72
C VAL A 69 0.73 16.69 -8.32
N LEU A 70 0.54 16.90 -9.60
CA LEU A 70 -0.58 16.33 -10.34
C LEU A 70 -0.29 14.87 -10.69
N ASP A 71 -1.18 13.99 -10.31
CA ASP A 71 -1.25 12.62 -10.80
C ASP A 71 -2.16 12.57 -12.03
N LYS A 72 -1.58 12.38 -13.21
CA LYS A 72 -2.31 12.34 -14.48
C LYS A 72 -3.22 11.14 -14.64
N ASP A 73 -2.94 10.03 -13.94
CA ASP A 73 -3.76 8.82 -14.02
C ASP A 73 -5.10 9.01 -13.30
N THR A 74 -5.12 9.82 -12.25
CA THR A 74 -6.31 10.05 -11.43
C THR A 74 -6.89 11.46 -11.57
N GLY A 75 -6.10 12.41 -12.07
CA GLY A 75 -6.44 13.84 -12.09
C GLY A 75 -6.33 14.51 -10.72
N LEU A 76 -5.92 13.80 -9.69
CA LEU A 76 -5.75 14.33 -8.34
C LEU A 76 -4.47 15.13 -8.19
N ILE A 77 -4.52 16.13 -7.32
CA ILE A 77 -3.34 16.91 -6.93
C ILE A 77 -2.95 16.52 -5.52
N TRP A 78 -1.74 16.02 -5.36
CA TRP A 78 -1.19 15.57 -4.09
C TRP A 78 -0.23 16.61 -3.51
N GLU A 79 -0.24 16.74 -2.20
CA GLU A 79 0.84 17.43 -1.49
C GLU A 79 2.18 16.78 -1.84
N ARG A 80 3.16 17.59 -2.27
CA ARG A 80 4.47 17.05 -2.67
C ARG A 80 5.27 16.51 -1.50
N SER A 81 5.14 17.13 -0.33
CA SER A 81 5.82 16.71 0.89
C SER A 81 4.79 16.51 2.00
N PRO A 82 4.30 15.26 2.23
CA PRO A 82 3.38 14.99 3.32
C PRO A 82 4.02 15.27 4.67
N GLN A 83 3.18 15.47 5.69
CA GLN A 83 3.67 15.69 7.04
C GLN A 83 4.40 14.46 7.59
N THR A 84 5.49 14.70 8.29
CA THR A 84 6.28 13.63 8.94
C THR A 84 5.86 13.36 10.39
N THR A 85 4.93 14.16 10.92
CA THR A 85 4.38 13.98 12.27
C THR A 85 3.09 13.18 12.21
N SER A 86 3.03 12.09 12.98
CA SER A 86 1.84 11.27 13.12
C SER A 86 0.80 11.94 14.00
N VAL A 87 -0.47 11.91 13.60
CA VAL A 87 -1.59 12.49 14.32
C VAL A 87 -2.82 11.59 14.31
N ARG A 88 -3.78 11.85 15.22
CA ARG A 88 -5.07 11.17 15.25
C ARG A 88 -5.91 11.56 14.03
N TRP A 89 -6.80 10.68 13.61
CA TRP A 89 -7.63 10.84 12.42
C TRP A 89 -8.41 12.17 12.36
N THR A 90 -9.04 12.60 13.45
CA THR A 90 -9.78 13.88 13.51
C THR A 90 -8.88 15.08 13.28
N VAL A 91 -7.64 15.01 13.79
CA VAL A 91 -6.62 16.04 13.59
C VAL A 91 -6.14 16.01 12.14
N ALA A 92 -5.92 14.81 11.57
CA ALA A 92 -5.53 14.64 10.17
C ALA A 92 -6.54 15.26 9.21
N ARG A 93 -7.84 15.01 9.43
CA ARG A 93 -8.90 15.64 8.63
C ARG A 93 -8.87 17.17 8.71
N ARG A 94 -8.68 17.72 9.91
CA ARG A 94 -8.60 19.16 10.11
C ARG A 94 -7.38 19.76 9.41
N ILE A 95 -6.20 19.14 9.57
CA ILE A 95 -4.97 19.57 8.90
C ILE A 95 -5.19 19.71 7.39
N CYS A 96 -5.79 18.70 6.75
CA CYS A 96 -6.04 18.77 5.33
C CYS A 96 -7.11 19.81 4.96
N SER A 97 -8.23 19.89 5.70
CA SER A 97 -9.29 20.86 5.38
C SER A 97 -8.88 22.32 5.61
N GLU A 98 -7.94 22.58 6.52
CA GLU A 98 -7.38 23.91 6.77
C GLU A 98 -6.17 24.23 5.88
N LYS A 99 -5.66 23.24 5.14
CA LYS A 99 -4.48 23.42 4.30
C LYS A 99 -4.74 24.47 3.22
N ASN A 100 -3.75 25.34 3.05
CA ASN A 100 -3.70 26.33 1.99
C ASN A 100 -2.32 26.28 1.34
N VAL A 101 -2.28 25.98 0.06
CA VAL A 101 -1.03 25.97 -0.73
C VAL A 101 -1.18 27.06 -1.79
N GLU A 102 -0.37 28.11 -1.69
CA GLU A 102 -0.39 29.27 -2.58
C GLU A 102 -1.80 29.87 -2.81
N GLY A 103 -2.55 30.07 -1.70
CA GLY A 103 -3.91 30.61 -1.75
C GLY A 103 -5.00 29.59 -2.11
N ARG A 104 -4.64 28.37 -2.51
CA ARG A 104 -5.58 27.32 -2.91
C ARG A 104 -5.99 26.45 -1.73
N LYS A 105 -7.29 26.45 -1.48
CA LYS A 105 -7.98 25.66 -0.45
C LYS A 105 -8.65 24.45 -1.10
N GLY A 106 -9.39 23.66 -0.31
CA GLY A 106 -10.11 22.49 -0.84
C GLY A 106 -9.30 21.19 -0.72
N TRP A 107 -8.24 21.22 0.07
CA TRP A 107 -7.50 20.02 0.43
C TRP A 107 -8.31 19.15 1.39
N ARG A 108 -8.16 17.85 1.28
CA ARG A 108 -8.85 16.87 2.12
C ARG A 108 -8.00 15.62 2.37
N LEU A 109 -8.41 14.79 3.33
CA LEU A 109 -7.87 13.43 3.42
C LEU A 109 -8.31 12.64 2.18
N PRO A 110 -7.40 11.87 1.57
CA PRO A 110 -7.73 10.97 0.46
C PRO A 110 -8.65 9.83 0.92
N SER A 111 -9.40 9.27 -0.01
CA SER A 111 -10.06 7.98 0.19
C SER A 111 -9.04 6.84 0.26
N LEU A 112 -9.48 5.64 0.63
CA LEU A 112 -8.63 4.45 0.60
C LEU A 112 -8.15 4.15 -0.81
N GLU A 113 -9.07 4.24 -1.77
CA GLU A 113 -8.84 3.98 -3.19
C GLU A 113 -7.86 4.99 -3.79
N GLU A 114 -7.98 6.26 -3.41
CA GLU A 114 -7.06 7.32 -3.85
C GLU A 114 -5.65 7.10 -3.30
N LEU A 115 -5.50 6.75 -2.02
CA LEU A 115 -4.18 6.38 -1.47
C LEU A 115 -3.62 5.12 -2.13
N ALA A 116 -4.46 4.11 -2.35
CA ALA A 116 -4.06 2.87 -3.00
C ALA A 116 -3.64 3.08 -4.46
N SER A 117 -4.19 4.10 -5.14
CA SER A 117 -3.79 4.44 -6.51
C SER A 117 -2.33 4.88 -6.64
N LEU A 118 -1.74 5.41 -5.56
CA LEU A 118 -0.32 5.78 -5.54
C LEU A 118 0.61 4.57 -5.41
N VAL A 119 0.08 3.41 -4.98
CA VAL A 119 0.90 2.23 -4.65
C VAL A 119 1.38 1.52 -5.89
N ASP A 120 2.67 1.24 -5.93
CA ASP A 120 3.27 0.31 -6.88
C ASP A 120 3.52 -1.04 -6.17
N TYR A 121 2.64 -2.00 -6.44
CA TYR A 121 2.71 -3.34 -5.85
C TYR A 121 3.88 -4.19 -6.37
N SER A 122 4.62 -3.73 -7.38
CA SER A 122 5.85 -4.39 -7.84
C SER A 122 7.05 -4.09 -6.93
N VAL A 123 6.95 -3.04 -6.12
CA VAL A 123 7.99 -2.65 -5.17
C VAL A 123 7.90 -3.51 -3.92
N ALA A 124 8.89 -4.37 -3.72
CA ALA A 124 8.92 -5.27 -2.57
C ALA A 124 9.24 -4.55 -1.25
N PRO A 125 8.57 -4.93 -0.13
CA PRO A 125 8.99 -4.47 1.20
C PRO A 125 10.47 -4.81 1.49
N PRO A 126 11.16 -4.00 2.30
CA PRO A 126 10.69 -2.84 3.08
C PRO A 126 10.74 -1.50 2.33
N SER A 127 10.93 -1.53 1.01
CA SER A 127 10.98 -0.30 0.22
C SER A 127 9.65 0.44 0.25
N LEU A 128 9.70 1.73 -0.01
CA LEU A 128 8.52 2.58 -0.11
C LEU A 128 7.73 2.16 -1.36
N ALA A 129 6.48 1.73 -1.17
CA ALA A 129 5.61 1.18 -2.22
C ALA A 129 5.05 2.28 -3.14
N LEU A 130 5.92 3.12 -3.69
CA LEU A 130 5.59 4.13 -4.70
C LEU A 130 6.36 3.84 -5.99
N PRO A 131 5.83 4.25 -7.16
CA PRO A 131 6.52 4.07 -8.42
C PRO A 131 7.92 4.69 -8.42
N PRO A 132 8.97 3.96 -8.82
CA PRO A 132 10.34 4.49 -8.85
C PRO A 132 10.43 5.78 -9.68
N GLY A 133 11.15 6.78 -9.14
CA GLY A 133 11.29 8.09 -9.80
C GLY A 133 10.13 9.05 -9.54
N HIS A 134 9.25 8.75 -8.59
CA HIS A 134 8.21 9.68 -8.16
C HIS A 134 8.80 10.98 -7.60
N PRO A 135 8.14 12.15 -7.79
CA PRO A 135 8.67 13.45 -7.37
C PRO A 135 8.32 13.84 -5.92
N PHE A 136 7.64 12.98 -5.18
CA PHE A 136 7.24 13.25 -3.80
C PHE A 136 8.44 13.28 -2.86
N LEU A 137 8.40 14.16 -1.87
CA LEU A 137 9.46 14.39 -0.88
C LEU A 137 9.02 13.90 0.50
N SER A 138 9.97 13.49 1.32
CA SER A 138 9.75 13.17 2.74
C SER A 138 8.66 12.12 3.04
N VAL A 139 8.24 11.33 2.05
CA VAL A 139 7.27 10.26 2.25
C VAL A 139 7.89 9.20 3.16
N GLN A 140 7.20 8.90 4.26
CA GLN A 140 7.66 7.92 5.24
C GLN A 140 7.19 6.51 4.86
N SER A 141 8.04 5.51 5.12
CA SER A 141 7.67 4.08 5.06
C SER A 141 6.77 3.72 6.24
N ALA A 142 5.55 4.22 6.23
CA ALA A 142 4.62 4.20 7.36
C ALA A 142 3.16 4.03 6.90
N VAL A 143 2.25 4.04 7.87
CA VAL A 143 0.79 4.02 7.62
C VAL A 143 0.27 5.46 7.43
N TYR A 144 -0.61 5.63 6.45
CA TYR A 144 -1.25 6.90 6.12
C TYR A 144 -2.77 6.81 6.27
N TRP A 145 -3.38 7.80 6.94
CA TRP A 145 -4.82 7.89 7.10
C TRP A 145 -5.57 8.05 5.78
N SER A 146 -6.70 7.33 5.64
CA SER A 146 -7.72 7.67 4.65
C SER A 146 -8.97 8.28 5.30
N SER A 147 -9.83 8.87 4.47
CA SER A 147 -11.16 9.32 4.87
C SER A 147 -12.19 8.19 4.90
N THR A 148 -11.88 7.03 4.31
CA THR A 148 -12.78 5.89 4.20
C THR A 148 -13.00 5.21 5.54
N ARG A 149 -14.26 5.09 5.94
CA ARG A 149 -14.69 4.48 7.19
C ARG A 149 -15.46 3.19 6.91
N PRO A 150 -15.29 2.14 7.72
CA PRO A 150 -16.12 0.96 7.62
C PRO A 150 -17.45 1.16 8.35
N GLY A 151 -18.56 0.85 7.71
CA GLY A 151 -19.89 0.81 8.34
C GLY A 151 -20.41 2.13 8.93
N GLU A 152 -21.45 2.03 9.75
CA GLU A 152 -22.23 3.20 10.24
C GLU A 152 -21.69 3.79 11.54
N ASP A 153 -21.06 2.98 12.42
CA ASP A 153 -20.46 3.44 13.70
C ASP A 153 -18.98 3.02 13.80
N PRO A 154 -18.11 3.62 13.02
CA PRO A 154 -16.71 3.25 13.00
C PRO A 154 -15.98 3.91 14.18
N LYS A 155 -15.18 3.11 14.88
CA LYS A 155 -14.19 3.62 15.85
C LYS A 155 -12.80 3.77 15.23
N GLY A 156 -12.71 3.72 13.91
CA GLY A 156 -11.48 3.81 13.13
C GLY A 156 -11.75 4.10 11.65
N SER A 157 -10.70 4.13 10.88
CA SER A 157 -10.71 4.33 9.43
C SER A 157 -9.75 3.38 8.75
N TRP A 158 -9.98 3.16 7.46
CA TRP A 158 -9.00 2.50 6.62
C TRP A 158 -7.77 3.38 6.43
N ALA A 159 -6.65 2.74 6.27
CA ALA A 159 -5.35 3.37 6.07
C ALA A 159 -4.50 2.51 5.12
N VAL A 160 -3.46 3.07 4.52
CA VAL A 160 -2.53 2.36 3.64
C VAL A 160 -1.15 2.35 4.26
N HIS A 161 -0.48 1.18 4.29
CA HIS A 161 0.88 1.03 4.78
C HIS A 161 1.89 1.05 3.63
N LEU A 162 2.50 2.19 3.35
CA LEU A 162 3.42 2.34 2.21
C LEU A 162 4.74 1.58 2.38
N GLY A 163 5.15 1.24 3.59
CA GLY A 163 6.38 0.50 3.85
C GLY A 163 6.23 -1.02 3.86
N LEU A 164 5.00 -1.54 3.77
CA LEU A 164 4.70 -2.98 3.73
C LEU A 164 3.93 -3.34 2.46
N GLY A 165 4.38 -2.84 1.31
CA GLY A 165 3.81 -3.20 0.01
C GLY A 165 2.45 -2.59 -0.29
N GLY A 166 2.06 -1.47 0.35
CA GLY A 166 0.82 -0.77 0.04
C GLY A 166 -0.45 -1.42 0.58
N GLY A 167 -0.34 -2.32 1.54
CA GLY A 167 -1.49 -3.01 2.12
C GLY A 167 -2.46 -2.08 2.84
N ALA A 168 -3.77 -2.30 2.63
CA ALA A 168 -4.81 -1.63 3.40
C ALA A 168 -4.90 -2.23 4.81
N THR A 169 -5.08 -1.37 5.81
CA THR A 169 -5.23 -1.78 7.21
C THR A 169 -6.28 -0.92 7.91
N PHE A 170 -6.96 -1.49 8.89
CA PHE A 170 -7.90 -0.75 9.73
C PHE A 170 -7.20 -0.23 10.99
N ILE A 171 -7.32 1.07 11.22
CA ILE A 171 -6.68 1.71 12.38
C ILE A 171 -7.73 2.44 13.23
N ASN A 172 -7.73 2.16 14.54
CA ASN A 172 -8.57 2.86 15.49
C ASN A 172 -8.14 4.33 15.60
N TRP A 173 -9.11 5.26 15.73
CA TRP A 173 -8.85 6.71 15.79
C TRP A 173 -8.06 7.15 17.02
N ALA A 174 -7.90 6.31 18.04
CA ALA A 174 -7.03 6.57 19.19
C ALA A 174 -5.54 6.56 18.83
N HIS A 175 -5.19 5.88 17.73
CA HIS A 175 -3.81 5.85 17.25
C HIS A 175 -3.46 7.09 16.44
N SER A 176 -2.16 7.34 16.32
CA SER A 176 -1.61 8.39 15.47
C SER A 176 -0.82 7.76 14.34
N VAL A 177 -1.12 8.16 13.09
CA VAL A 177 -0.40 7.76 11.89
C VAL A 177 -0.20 8.96 10.97
N GLN A 178 0.49 8.79 9.88
CA GLN A 178 0.87 9.85 8.96
C GLN A 178 -0.33 10.44 8.21
N VAL A 179 -0.14 11.66 7.73
CA VAL A 179 -1.14 12.42 6.95
C VAL A 179 -0.56 12.77 5.60
N TRP A 180 -1.33 12.54 4.57
CA TRP A 180 -1.07 13.02 3.21
C TRP A 180 -2.34 13.64 2.66
N CYS A 181 -2.28 14.89 2.27
CA CYS A 181 -3.45 15.60 1.77
C CYS A 181 -3.54 15.54 0.25
N VAL A 182 -4.77 15.49 -0.24
CA VAL A 182 -5.11 15.50 -1.65
C VAL A 182 -6.08 16.64 -1.96
N HIS A 183 -6.06 17.14 -3.17
CA HIS A 183 -6.96 18.13 -3.73
C HIS A 183 -7.59 17.57 -5.01
N ASP A 184 -8.88 17.74 -5.16
CA ASP A 184 -9.61 17.37 -6.38
C ASP A 184 -9.20 18.30 -7.52
N GLY A 185 -8.47 17.87 -8.48
CA GLY A 185 -7.85 18.62 -9.58
C GLY A 185 -8.47 19.97 -9.98
N ILE A 186 -7.84 20.72 -10.84
CA ILE A 186 -8.23 22.09 -11.21
C ILE A 186 -9.62 22.16 -11.88
N ASN A 187 -10.17 21.02 -12.33
CA ASN A 187 -11.44 20.96 -13.05
C ASN A 187 -12.63 20.54 -12.18
N ALA A 188 -12.44 20.24 -10.89
CA ALA A 188 -13.53 19.88 -9.97
C ALA A 188 -14.17 21.17 -9.40
N GLY A 189 -15.03 21.81 -10.17
CA GLY A 189 -15.95 22.83 -9.65
C GLY A 189 -15.41 24.26 -9.67
N GLN A 190 -14.89 24.75 -10.77
CA GLN A 190 -14.96 26.20 -11.01
C GLN A 190 -16.37 26.56 -11.52
N PRO A 191 -17.09 27.45 -10.81
CA PRO A 191 -18.35 27.99 -11.29
C PRO A 191 -18.12 28.88 -12.51
#